data_025c4615a73be1c1ad5c452da5da4840
#
_entry.id   025c4615a73be1c1ad5c452da5da4840
#
_cell.length_a   1.000
_cell.length_b   1.000
_cell.length_c   1.000
_cell.angle_alpha   90.00
_cell.angle_beta   90.00
_cell.angle_gamma   90.00
#
_symmetry.space_group_name_H-M   'P 1'
#
loop_
_entity.id
_entity.type
_entity.pdbx_description
1 polymer ?
#
loop_
_entity_poly.entity_id
_entity_poly.type
_entity_poly.pdbx_seq_one_letter_code
_entity_poly.pdbx_strand_id
1 'polypeptide(L)'
;IKSSAASDVYKRQFNIMAKQIQFDETARQALLRGVEQIAKAVKSTLGPAGRNVVIDKKFGSPLITKDGVTVAKEIELEDPFENMGAQLVREVSSKTNDVAGDGTTTATVLAESIYREGLRNVTAGANPISLQRGIMKAADSVVEELKKISKPVDSSKEVAQVATVSANWDAEIGNIIAEAMDKVGKDGTITVEEAKGIETTLDVVEGMQFDKGYLSPYFVTNAETMEAVLENPYILIHEKKINNLKDFLPLLEKVAKSGRPFLVIAEDIEGEALATLVVNRLRGVLNICAVKAPGFGDRRKAMMEDIAILTGGKCITEDLGIKLENVGIEDLGQAKRVVVSKDETVIVEGSGKSSDIEARISQIRRQIKDTTSDYDREKLQERLAKLAGGVAVIHVGAATETEMKEKKARVDDALHATRAAVEEGIVPGGGVALIRAQKAIDTLKLEGDEATGAQIVYRAVEAPLRQLACNAGREGALIVANVKGMKNTAEGYNVATDKYEDLLSAGVVDPTKVTRSALQNAASIAGLLLTTECVIADKPEKKSCSCGSGASDMGGMGGMGGMGMM
;
A
#
# COMPACT_ATOMS: atom_id res chain seq x y z
N ILE A 1 -0.73 -53.68 -16.40
CA ILE A 1 -0.45 -52.38 -17.06
C ILE A 1 -1.31 -51.26 -16.40
N LYS A 2 -1.25 -51.07 -15.07
CA LYS A 2 -1.90 -49.95 -14.37
C LYS A 2 -1.04 -49.34 -13.21
N SER A 3 0.26 -49.65 -13.20
CA SER A 3 1.15 -49.24 -12.08
C SER A 3 2.13 -48.12 -12.43
N SER A 4 2.30 -47.76 -13.69
CA SER A 4 3.28 -46.73 -14.09
C SER A 4 2.73 -45.29 -14.05
N ALA A 5 1.44 -45.10 -14.33
CA ALA A 5 0.85 -43.76 -14.37
C ALA A 5 0.73 -43.09 -12.96
N ALA A 6 0.49 -43.87 -11.91
CA ALA A 6 0.43 -43.34 -10.54
C ALA A 6 1.82 -42.95 -9.99
N SER A 7 2.87 -43.67 -10.44
CA SER A 7 4.27 -43.34 -10.09
C SER A 7 4.75 -42.04 -10.74
N ASP A 8 4.30 -41.73 -11.94
CA ASP A 8 4.69 -40.52 -12.67
C ASP A 8 3.95 -39.25 -12.16
N VAL A 9 2.73 -39.39 -11.66
CA VAL A 9 2.00 -38.28 -11.02
C VAL A 9 2.63 -37.94 -9.66
N TYR A 10 3.06 -38.96 -8.89
CA TYR A 10 3.76 -38.74 -7.62
C TYR A 10 5.18 -38.18 -7.78
N LYS A 11 5.88 -38.51 -8.87
CA LYS A 11 7.20 -37.95 -9.19
C LYS A 11 7.15 -36.49 -9.67
N ARG A 12 6.00 -36.00 -10.16
CA ARG A 12 5.84 -34.59 -10.55
C ARG A 12 5.56 -33.66 -9.37
N GLN A 13 5.25 -34.17 -8.18
CA GLN A 13 4.92 -33.36 -7.00
C GLN A 13 6.13 -32.98 -6.13
N PHE A 14 7.32 -33.53 -6.37
CA PHE A 14 8.54 -33.14 -5.66
C PHE A 14 9.74 -33.07 -6.62
N ASN A 15 9.65 -32.19 -7.63
CA ASN A 15 10.89 -31.67 -8.19
C ASN A 15 11.51 -30.76 -7.11
N ILE A 16 12.28 -31.33 -6.20
CA ILE A 16 13.19 -30.56 -5.36
C ILE A 16 14.24 -30.01 -6.33
N MET A 17 14.02 -28.76 -6.80
CA MET A 17 15.01 -28.07 -7.60
C MET A 17 16.30 -27.98 -6.80
N ALA A 18 17.42 -28.33 -7.42
CA ALA A 18 18.73 -28.20 -6.79
C ALA A 18 18.94 -26.72 -6.40
N LYS A 19 19.40 -26.47 -5.18
CA LYS A 19 19.72 -25.13 -4.70
C LYS A 19 21.14 -24.74 -5.07
N GLN A 20 21.34 -23.48 -5.37
CA GLN A 20 22.65 -22.85 -5.44
C GLN A 20 22.88 -22.09 -4.13
N ILE A 21 24.09 -22.14 -3.61
CA ILE A 21 24.43 -21.50 -2.34
C ILE A 21 25.66 -20.62 -2.59
N GLN A 22 25.59 -19.37 -2.12
CA GLN A 22 26.73 -18.47 -2.05
C GLN A 22 26.97 -18.07 -0.59
N PHE A 23 28.23 -17.88 -0.23
CA PHE A 23 28.65 -17.56 1.12
C PHE A 23 29.47 -16.27 1.15
N ASP A 24 29.66 -15.76 2.35
CA ASP A 24 30.61 -14.69 2.68
C ASP A 24 30.45 -13.44 1.81
N GLU A 25 31.57 -12.88 1.43
CA GLU A 25 31.65 -11.65 0.64
C GLU A 25 30.98 -11.78 -0.73
N THR A 26 31.04 -12.96 -1.38
CA THR A 26 30.40 -13.18 -2.68
C THR A 26 28.89 -13.05 -2.62
N ALA A 27 28.28 -13.58 -1.57
CA ALA A 27 26.86 -13.48 -1.31
C ALA A 27 26.46 -12.00 -1.05
N ARG A 28 27.19 -11.31 -0.18
CA ARG A 28 26.94 -9.90 0.16
C ARG A 28 27.10 -8.97 -1.03
N GLN A 29 28.11 -9.18 -1.88
CA GLN A 29 28.32 -8.39 -3.10
C GLN A 29 27.21 -8.64 -4.16
N ALA A 30 26.72 -9.88 -4.29
CA ALA A 30 25.60 -10.15 -5.18
C ALA A 30 24.33 -9.42 -4.70
N LEU A 31 24.02 -9.49 -3.41
CA LEU A 31 22.91 -8.74 -2.82
C LEU A 31 23.07 -7.22 -3.05
N LEU A 32 24.30 -6.67 -2.87
CA LEU A 32 24.54 -5.23 -3.09
C LEU A 32 24.27 -4.83 -4.55
N ARG A 33 24.72 -5.60 -5.53
CA ARG A 33 24.43 -5.30 -6.94
C ARG A 33 22.92 -5.26 -7.21
N GLY A 34 22.16 -6.18 -6.62
CA GLY A 34 20.69 -6.15 -6.73
C GLY A 34 20.07 -4.90 -6.09
N VAL A 35 20.52 -4.54 -4.88
CA VAL A 35 20.11 -3.31 -4.19
C VAL A 35 20.42 -2.06 -5.04
N GLU A 36 21.62 -1.98 -5.61
CA GLU A 36 22.03 -0.83 -6.42
C GLU A 36 21.24 -0.70 -7.73
N GLN A 37 20.92 -1.82 -8.38
CA GLN A 37 20.13 -1.81 -9.62
C GLN A 37 18.72 -1.27 -9.39
N ILE A 38 17.99 -1.79 -8.38
CA ILE A 38 16.65 -1.29 -8.05
C ILE A 38 16.70 0.16 -7.57
N ALA A 39 17.65 0.49 -6.67
CA ALA A 39 17.78 1.84 -6.15
C ALA A 39 18.12 2.86 -7.27
N LYS A 40 18.93 2.49 -8.27
CA LYS A 40 19.25 3.36 -9.41
C LYS A 40 18.02 3.73 -10.23
N ALA A 41 17.09 2.81 -10.43
CA ALA A 41 15.85 3.09 -11.12
C ALA A 41 14.93 3.98 -10.27
N VAL A 42 14.67 3.56 -9.00
CA VAL A 42 13.75 4.24 -8.09
C VAL A 42 14.21 5.66 -7.75
N LYS A 43 15.48 5.88 -7.42
CA LYS A 43 16.00 7.22 -7.02
C LYS A 43 15.96 8.27 -8.12
N SER A 44 15.84 7.85 -9.39
CA SER A 44 15.70 8.79 -10.52
C SER A 44 14.37 9.54 -10.50
N THR A 45 13.35 9.02 -9.78
CA THR A 45 12.02 9.62 -9.67
C THR A 45 11.91 10.64 -8.53
N LEU A 46 12.92 10.73 -7.64
CA LEU A 46 12.86 11.51 -6.40
C LEU A 46 12.79 13.01 -6.65
N GLY A 47 11.79 13.65 -6.06
CA GLY A 47 11.64 15.10 -5.95
C GLY A 47 11.11 15.81 -7.19
N PRO A 48 11.04 17.16 -7.17
CA PRO A 48 10.44 17.96 -8.24
C PRO A 48 11.20 17.82 -9.57
N ALA A 49 12.51 17.60 -9.54
CA ALA A 49 13.34 17.32 -10.71
C ALA A 49 13.43 15.83 -11.07
N GLY A 50 12.66 14.98 -10.38
CA GLY A 50 12.56 13.55 -10.66
C GLY A 50 11.96 13.27 -12.04
N ARG A 51 12.42 12.19 -12.68
CA ARG A 51 12.04 11.80 -14.04
C ARG A 51 11.10 10.60 -14.02
N ASN A 52 10.26 10.51 -15.05
CA ASN A 52 9.40 9.35 -15.24
C ASN A 52 10.20 8.09 -15.58
N VAL A 53 9.72 6.96 -15.12
CA VAL A 53 10.15 5.62 -15.53
C VAL A 53 9.08 5.03 -16.43
N VAL A 54 9.48 4.41 -17.53
CA VAL A 54 8.60 3.72 -18.45
C VAL A 54 8.74 2.22 -18.21
N ILE A 55 7.62 1.56 -17.95
CA ILE A 55 7.55 0.14 -17.63
C ILE A 55 6.79 -0.57 -18.74
N ASP A 56 7.39 -1.62 -19.32
CA ASP A 56 6.75 -2.45 -20.31
C ASP A 56 5.66 -3.32 -19.66
N LYS A 57 4.51 -3.40 -20.30
CA LYS A 57 3.40 -4.28 -19.87
C LYS A 57 3.17 -5.34 -20.94
N LYS A 58 3.05 -6.60 -20.54
CA LYS A 58 2.79 -7.73 -21.46
C LYS A 58 1.52 -7.55 -22.29
N PHE A 59 0.56 -6.80 -21.77
CA PHE A 59 -0.70 -6.46 -22.44
C PHE A 59 -1.02 -4.98 -22.19
N GLY A 60 -1.41 -4.25 -23.22
CA GLY A 60 -1.76 -2.84 -23.17
C GLY A 60 -0.61 -1.88 -23.47
N SER A 61 -0.78 -0.61 -23.13
CA SER A 61 0.24 0.42 -23.32
C SER A 61 1.28 0.36 -22.20
N PRO A 62 2.55 0.79 -22.45
CA PRO A 62 3.54 0.95 -21.40
C PRO A 62 3.04 1.87 -20.29
N LEU A 63 3.34 1.53 -19.04
CA LEU A 63 3.04 2.35 -17.88
C LEU A 63 4.11 3.42 -17.70
N ILE A 64 3.72 4.68 -17.55
CA ILE A 64 4.60 5.79 -17.23
C ILE A 64 4.29 6.22 -15.81
N THR A 65 5.30 6.20 -14.93
CA THR A 65 5.11 6.53 -13.52
C THR A 65 6.32 7.22 -12.91
N LYS A 66 6.09 7.99 -11.83
CA LYS A 66 7.12 8.51 -10.91
C LYS A 66 7.05 7.82 -9.55
N ASP A 67 6.02 7.00 -9.30
CA ASP A 67 5.88 6.33 -8.02
C ASP A 67 6.97 5.28 -7.82
N GLY A 68 7.69 5.41 -6.69
CA GLY A 68 8.82 4.55 -6.36
C GLY A 68 8.42 3.12 -6.05
N VAL A 69 7.24 2.89 -5.45
CA VAL A 69 6.79 1.53 -5.12
C VAL A 69 6.38 0.77 -6.37
N THR A 70 5.70 1.43 -7.30
CA THR A 70 5.32 0.84 -8.59
C THR A 70 6.55 0.46 -9.39
N VAL A 71 7.56 1.34 -9.47
CA VAL A 71 8.83 1.03 -10.14
C VAL A 71 9.53 -0.14 -9.45
N ALA A 72 9.59 -0.16 -8.12
CA ALA A 72 10.25 -1.22 -7.37
C ALA A 72 9.58 -2.59 -7.55
N LYS A 73 8.25 -2.64 -7.64
CA LYS A 73 7.47 -3.88 -7.81
C LYS A 73 7.70 -4.56 -9.16
N GLU A 74 7.98 -3.80 -10.21
CA GLU A 74 8.13 -4.32 -11.58
C GLU A 74 9.57 -4.77 -11.91
N ILE A 75 10.54 -4.48 -11.02
CA ILE A 75 11.94 -4.86 -11.27
C ILE A 75 12.18 -6.30 -10.82
N GLU A 76 12.51 -7.17 -11.78
CA GLU A 76 13.01 -8.52 -11.58
C GLU A 76 14.35 -8.67 -12.30
N LEU A 77 15.34 -9.24 -11.60
CA LEU A 77 16.70 -9.42 -12.12
C LEU A 77 16.92 -10.87 -12.53
N GLU A 78 17.70 -11.09 -13.59
CA GLU A 78 17.98 -12.44 -14.13
C GLU A 78 18.81 -13.29 -13.15
N ASP A 79 19.79 -12.68 -12.45
CA ASP A 79 20.56 -13.37 -11.44
C ASP A 79 19.74 -13.55 -10.16
N PRO A 80 19.46 -14.78 -9.71
CA PRO A 80 18.60 -15.02 -8.56
C PRO A 80 19.17 -14.47 -7.25
N PHE A 81 20.51 -14.35 -7.12
CA PHE A 81 21.14 -13.79 -5.92
C PHE A 81 21.03 -12.27 -5.90
N GLU A 82 21.23 -11.60 -7.04
CA GLU A 82 21.00 -10.16 -7.18
C GLU A 82 19.51 -9.84 -6.98
N ASN A 83 18.63 -10.69 -7.53
CA ASN A 83 17.19 -10.51 -7.41
C ASN A 83 16.70 -10.56 -5.95
N MET A 84 17.33 -11.39 -5.08
CA MET A 84 17.01 -11.38 -3.66
C MET A 84 17.34 -10.03 -3.01
N GLY A 85 18.46 -9.41 -3.35
CA GLY A 85 18.80 -8.06 -2.88
C GLY A 85 17.76 -7.03 -3.33
N ALA A 86 17.34 -7.09 -4.60
CA ALA A 86 16.29 -6.24 -5.14
C ALA A 86 14.94 -6.48 -4.43
N GLN A 87 14.55 -7.74 -4.18
CA GLN A 87 13.32 -8.08 -3.48
C GLN A 87 13.27 -7.54 -2.04
N LEU A 88 14.38 -7.58 -1.31
CA LEU A 88 14.43 -7.04 0.06
C LEU A 88 14.28 -5.52 0.07
N VAL A 89 14.85 -4.79 -0.89
CA VAL A 89 14.62 -3.34 -1.03
C VAL A 89 13.20 -3.05 -1.50
N ARG A 90 12.62 -3.87 -2.38
CA ARG A 90 11.20 -3.77 -2.74
C ARG A 90 10.30 -3.91 -1.51
N GLU A 91 10.64 -4.80 -0.57
CA GLU A 91 9.91 -4.93 0.69
C GLU A 91 9.99 -3.66 1.55
N VAL A 92 11.14 -2.96 1.58
CA VAL A 92 11.27 -1.64 2.24
C VAL A 92 10.27 -0.65 1.66
N SER A 93 10.22 -0.52 0.33
CA SER A 93 9.27 0.37 -0.35
C SER A 93 7.82 -0.01 -0.05
N SER A 94 7.47 -1.28 -0.17
CA SER A 94 6.10 -1.76 0.06
C SER A 94 5.65 -1.52 1.51
N LYS A 95 6.48 -1.87 2.51
CA LYS A 95 6.16 -1.61 3.92
C LYS A 95 6.02 -0.12 4.25
N THR A 96 6.83 0.72 3.62
CA THR A 96 6.72 2.18 3.82
C THR A 96 5.42 2.68 3.22
N ASN A 97 5.03 2.19 2.05
CA ASN A 97 3.73 2.48 1.44
C ASN A 97 2.57 2.02 2.33
N ASP A 98 2.60 0.79 2.85
CA ASP A 98 1.53 0.23 3.69
C ASP A 98 1.32 1.04 4.99
N VAL A 99 2.38 1.62 5.56
CA VAL A 99 2.32 2.37 6.84
C VAL A 99 2.02 3.85 6.65
N ALA A 100 2.61 4.47 5.63
CA ALA A 100 2.62 5.92 5.46
C ALA A 100 2.06 6.40 4.11
N GLY A 101 1.87 5.49 3.15
CA GLY A 101 1.34 5.75 1.82
C GLY A 101 2.24 6.56 0.90
N ASP A 102 3.38 7.05 1.41
CA ASP A 102 4.36 7.85 0.68
C ASP A 102 5.78 7.57 1.23
N GLY A 103 6.81 8.20 0.65
CA GLY A 103 8.21 8.08 1.11
C GLY A 103 8.93 6.82 0.64
N THR A 104 8.37 6.06 -0.27
CA THR A 104 8.89 4.80 -0.80
C THR A 104 10.26 4.96 -1.46
N THR A 105 10.44 6.03 -2.23
CA THR A 105 11.71 6.40 -2.87
C THR A 105 12.76 6.81 -1.83
N THR A 106 12.38 7.59 -0.84
CA THR A 106 13.28 8.00 0.27
C THR A 106 13.75 6.78 1.06
N ALA A 107 12.86 5.84 1.36
CA ALA A 107 13.18 4.60 2.05
C ALA A 107 14.19 3.74 1.26
N THR A 108 14.00 3.63 -0.06
CA THR A 108 14.93 2.93 -0.96
C THR A 108 16.31 3.57 -0.96
N VAL A 109 16.40 4.90 -1.05
CA VAL A 109 17.67 5.65 -1.02
C VAL A 109 18.41 5.46 0.30
N LEU A 110 17.68 5.51 1.41
CA LEU A 110 18.23 5.26 2.75
C LEU A 110 18.74 3.82 2.90
N ALA A 111 17.96 2.82 2.47
CA ALA A 111 18.35 1.42 2.53
C ALA A 111 19.62 1.13 1.71
N GLU A 112 19.69 1.65 0.47
CA GLU A 112 20.89 1.55 -0.37
C GLU A 112 22.11 2.18 0.33
N SER A 113 21.94 3.37 0.90
CA SER A 113 23.04 4.10 1.55
C SER A 113 23.53 3.40 2.81
N ILE A 114 22.62 2.94 3.68
CA ILE A 114 22.97 2.21 4.91
C ILE A 114 23.68 0.89 4.56
N TYR A 115 23.15 0.12 3.60
CA TYR A 115 23.71 -1.16 3.23
C TYR A 115 25.10 -1.01 2.59
N ARG A 116 25.26 -0.06 1.67
CA ARG A 116 26.55 0.21 1.00
C ARG A 116 27.64 0.64 1.98
N GLU A 117 27.35 1.58 2.89
CA GLU A 117 28.31 2.03 3.90
C GLU A 117 28.57 0.93 4.95
N GLY A 118 27.52 0.19 5.33
CA GLY A 118 27.65 -0.93 6.25
C GLY A 118 28.53 -2.04 5.70
N LEU A 119 28.33 -2.43 4.45
CA LEU A 119 29.11 -3.50 3.82
C LEU A 119 30.61 -3.14 3.73
N ARG A 120 30.95 -1.88 3.47
CA ARG A 120 32.36 -1.42 3.50
C ARG A 120 33.01 -1.67 4.86
N ASN A 121 32.28 -1.47 5.95
CA ASN A 121 32.78 -1.69 7.31
C ASN A 121 32.86 -3.19 7.65
N VAL A 122 31.89 -4.00 7.19
CA VAL A 122 31.92 -5.46 7.33
C VAL A 122 33.14 -6.05 6.60
N THR A 123 33.37 -5.63 5.36
CA THR A 123 34.55 -6.05 4.58
C THR A 123 35.87 -5.60 5.24
N ALA A 124 35.85 -4.49 5.97
CA ALA A 124 36.99 -4.01 6.76
C ALA A 124 37.18 -4.78 8.09
N GLY A 125 36.31 -5.73 8.42
CA GLY A 125 36.42 -6.61 9.60
C GLY A 125 35.58 -6.21 10.79
N ALA A 126 34.65 -5.24 10.67
CA ALA A 126 33.72 -4.90 11.74
C ALA A 126 32.69 -6.01 11.94
N ASN A 127 32.24 -6.19 13.18
CA ASN A 127 31.23 -7.21 13.53
C ASN A 127 29.84 -6.80 13.00
N PRO A 128 29.23 -7.58 12.09
CA PRO A 128 27.94 -7.21 11.48
C PRO A 128 26.80 -7.05 12.49
N ILE A 129 26.76 -7.86 13.55
CA ILE A 129 25.72 -7.83 14.57
C ILE A 129 25.84 -6.56 15.43
N SER A 130 27.06 -6.16 15.77
CA SER A 130 27.31 -4.91 16.51
C SER A 130 26.99 -3.69 15.65
N LEU A 131 27.36 -3.72 14.35
CA LEU A 131 26.96 -2.68 13.40
C LEU A 131 25.44 -2.56 13.31
N GLN A 132 24.71 -3.66 13.17
CA GLN A 132 23.24 -3.66 13.13
C GLN A 132 22.65 -3.02 14.38
N ARG A 133 23.15 -3.39 15.58
CA ARG A 133 22.68 -2.78 16.83
C ARG A 133 22.92 -1.26 16.87
N GLY A 134 24.08 -0.82 16.41
CA GLY A 134 24.41 0.60 16.31
C GLY A 134 23.51 1.34 15.33
N ILE A 135 23.22 0.74 14.16
CA ILE A 135 22.31 1.26 13.16
C ILE A 135 20.90 1.45 13.74
N MET A 136 20.37 0.43 14.44
CA MET A 136 19.03 0.51 15.03
C MET A 136 18.94 1.59 16.11
N LYS A 137 19.91 1.64 17.05
CA LYS A 137 19.96 2.68 18.10
C LYS A 137 20.04 4.09 17.50
N ALA A 138 20.81 4.28 16.44
CA ALA A 138 20.92 5.56 15.78
C ALA A 138 19.63 5.94 15.04
N ALA A 139 19.00 5.00 14.34
CA ALA A 139 17.72 5.21 13.69
C ALA A 139 16.63 5.61 14.69
N ASP A 140 16.53 4.92 15.83
CA ASP A 140 15.59 5.24 16.90
C ASP A 140 15.83 6.66 17.46
N SER A 141 17.10 7.04 17.69
CA SER A 141 17.45 8.38 18.17
C SER A 141 17.06 9.48 17.17
N VAL A 142 17.26 9.25 15.87
CA VAL A 142 16.82 10.19 14.82
C VAL A 142 15.29 10.29 14.79
N VAL A 143 14.57 9.18 14.92
CA VAL A 143 13.10 9.16 14.96
C VAL A 143 12.55 9.95 16.15
N GLU A 144 13.15 9.79 17.34
CA GLU A 144 12.76 10.59 18.51
C GLU A 144 12.99 12.09 18.29
N GLU A 145 14.08 12.45 17.63
CA GLU A 145 14.37 13.86 17.32
C GLU A 145 13.41 14.41 16.25
N LEU A 146 13.09 13.63 15.23
CA LEU A 146 12.05 13.99 14.24
C LEU A 146 10.71 14.30 14.90
N LYS A 147 10.29 13.50 15.88
CA LYS A 147 9.05 13.75 16.63
C LYS A 147 9.11 15.07 17.42
N LYS A 148 10.27 15.46 17.96
CA LYS A 148 10.42 16.72 18.69
C LYS A 148 10.36 17.96 17.80
N ILE A 149 10.90 17.87 16.58
CA ILE A 149 10.86 18.97 15.61
C ILE A 149 9.57 19.03 14.80
N SER A 150 8.73 18.00 14.92
CA SER A 150 7.43 17.94 14.25
C SER A 150 6.50 19.05 14.72
N LYS A 151 5.76 19.64 13.78
CA LYS A 151 4.69 20.61 14.03
C LYS A 151 3.35 19.98 13.69
N PRO A 152 2.33 20.08 14.57
CA PRO A 152 0.99 19.61 14.24
C PRO A 152 0.41 20.40 13.06
N VAL A 153 -0.46 19.75 12.28
CA VAL A 153 -1.20 20.36 11.17
C VAL A 153 -2.58 20.73 11.68
N ASP A 154 -2.84 22.02 11.78
CA ASP A 154 -4.09 22.54 12.34
C ASP A 154 -4.94 23.32 11.34
N SER A 155 -4.35 23.82 10.25
CA SER A 155 -5.04 24.65 9.26
C SER A 155 -5.22 23.93 7.92
N SER A 156 -6.36 24.19 7.26
CA SER A 156 -6.64 23.72 5.89
C SER A 156 -5.56 24.17 4.89
N LYS A 157 -4.92 25.32 5.14
CA LYS A 157 -3.81 25.80 4.30
C LYS A 157 -2.59 24.90 4.40
N GLU A 158 -2.24 24.42 5.60
CA GLU A 158 -1.12 23.48 5.79
C GLU A 158 -1.44 22.13 5.16
N VAL A 159 -2.69 21.66 5.29
CA VAL A 159 -3.21 20.47 4.60
C VAL A 159 -3.01 20.60 3.08
N ALA A 160 -3.45 21.72 2.50
CA ALA A 160 -3.29 21.99 1.07
C ALA A 160 -1.81 22.03 0.65
N GLN A 161 -0.91 22.58 1.48
CA GLN A 161 0.54 22.60 1.21
C GLN A 161 1.12 21.19 1.17
N VAL A 162 0.82 20.34 2.16
CA VAL A 162 1.27 18.94 2.18
C VAL A 162 0.79 18.20 0.93
N ALA A 163 -0.50 18.29 0.65
CA ALA A 163 -1.11 17.64 -0.51
C ALA A 163 -0.50 18.13 -1.84
N THR A 164 -0.25 19.44 -1.97
CA THR A 164 0.39 20.02 -3.16
C THR A 164 1.81 19.48 -3.37
N VAL A 165 2.61 19.41 -2.31
CA VAL A 165 3.99 18.91 -2.40
C VAL A 165 4.01 17.43 -2.79
N SER A 166 3.20 16.62 -2.15
CA SER A 166 3.08 15.18 -2.45
C SER A 166 2.50 14.93 -3.85
N ALA A 167 1.60 15.81 -4.32
CA ALA A 167 1.09 15.80 -5.69
C ALA A 167 2.05 16.35 -6.75
N ASN A 168 3.36 16.40 -6.50
CA ASN A 168 4.37 16.99 -7.40
C ASN A 168 4.12 18.47 -7.75
N TRP A 169 3.76 19.27 -6.76
CA TRP A 169 3.46 20.70 -6.88
C TRP A 169 2.18 21.03 -7.67
N ASP A 170 1.25 20.09 -7.74
CA ASP A 170 -0.06 20.31 -8.33
C ASP A 170 -1.01 20.96 -7.30
N ALA A 171 -1.18 22.27 -7.40
CA ALA A 171 -2.02 23.04 -6.48
C ALA A 171 -3.51 22.73 -6.62
N GLU A 172 -3.97 22.26 -7.79
CA GLU A 172 -5.37 21.87 -8.01
C GLU A 172 -5.68 20.63 -7.16
N ILE A 173 -4.82 19.61 -7.22
CA ILE A 173 -4.95 18.41 -6.38
C ILE A 173 -4.86 18.77 -4.90
N GLY A 174 -3.90 19.63 -4.52
CA GLY A 174 -3.73 20.06 -3.13
C GLY A 174 -4.98 20.71 -2.55
N ASN A 175 -5.61 21.61 -3.31
CA ASN A 175 -6.82 22.32 -2.88
C ASN A 175 -8.04 21.39 -2.78
N ILE A 176 -8.21 20.47 -3.75
CA ILE A 176 -9.32 19.50 -3.73
C ILE A 176 -9.23 18.58 -2.51
N ILE A 177 -8.03 18.11 -2.17
CA ILE A 177 -7.81 17.26 -0.98
C ILE A 177 -8.11 18.05 0.31
N ALA A 178 -7.65 19.29 0.41
CA ALA A 178 -7.95 20.14 1.58
C ALA A 178 -9.44 20.40 1.71
N GLU A 179 -10.13 20.71 0.61
CA GLU A 179 -11.59 20.88 0.60
C GLU A 179 -12.33 19.59 0.99
N ALA A 180 -11.85 18.43 0.51
CA ALA A 180 -12.40 17.14 0.89
C ALA A 180 -12.27 16.91 2.40
N MET A 181 -11.08 17.15 2.97
CA MET A 181 -10.85 17.01 4.42
C MET A 181 -11.64 18.00 5.27
N ASP A 182 -11.85 19.23 4.78
CA ASP A 182 -12.70 20.20 5.48
C ASP A 182 -14.18 19.76 5.51
N LYS A 183 -14.67 19.11 4.45
CA LYS A 183 -16.06 18.65 4.35
C LYS A 183 -16.33 17.41 5.20
N VAL A 184 -15.43 16.42 5.20
CA VAL A 184 -15.63 15.15 5.93
C VAL A 184 -14.96 15.12 7.30
N GLY A 185 -14.11 16.09 7.62
CA GLY A 185 -13.33 16.14 8.86
C GLY A 185 -12.02 15.35 8.80
N LYS A 186 -11.19 15.52 9.85
CA LYS A 186 -9.85 14.90 9.92
C LYS A 186 -9.87 13.36 9.85
N ASP A 187 -10.90 12.76 10.43
CA ASP A 187 -11.11 11.29 10.46
C ASP A 187 -12.09 10.82 9.36
N GLY A 188 -12.47 11.69 8.46
CA GLY A 188 -13.42 11.40 7.39
C GLY A 188 -12.82 10.55 6.27
N THR A 189 -13.67 9.78 5.62
CA THR A 189 -13.27 8.92 4.51
C THR A 189 -13.22 9.71 3.21
N ILE A 190 -12.09 9.61 2.50
CA ILE A 190 -11.92 10.17 1.15
C ILE A 190 -11.52 9.01 0.24
N THR A 191 -12.22 8.86 -0.88
CA THR A 191 -11.94 7.86 -1.92
C THR A 191 -11.64 8.56 -3.24
N VAL A 192 -10.84 7.91 -4.09
CA VAL A 192 -10.43 8.43 -5.39
C VAL A 192 -10.96 7.53 -6.50
N GLU A 193 -11.75 8.09 -7.39
CA GLU A 193 -12.38 7.37 -8.50
C GLU A 193 -12.01 7.98 -9.86
N GLU A 194 -12.17 7.19 -10.90
CA GLU A 194 -11.99 7.65 -12.27
C GLU A 194 -13.24 8.40 -12.74
N ALA A 195 -13.08 9.63 -13.22
CA ALA A 195 -14.17 10.39 -13.82
C ALA A 195 -14.44 9.90 -15.25
N LYS A 196 -15.67 10.11 -15.71
CA LYS A 196 -16.04 9.91 -17.11
C LYS A 196 -15.67 11.11 -18.00
N GLY A 197 -15.30 12.23 -17.39
CA GLY A 197 -14.97 13.50 -18.04
C GLY A 197 -13.50 13.87 -17.88
N ILE A 198 -13.15 15.07 -18.36
CA ILE A 198 -11.77 15.59 -18.31
C ILE A 198 -11.52 16.32 -16.99
N GLU A 199 -12.55 16.88 -16.36
CA GLU A 199 -12.44 17.68 -15.15
C GLU A 199 -12.39 16.81 -13.90
N THR A 200 -11.56 17.22 -12.93
CA THR A 200 -11.52 16.60 -11.61
C THR A 200 -12.54 17.27 -10.71
N THR A 201 -13.42 16.48 -10.08
CA THR A 201 -14.51 16.99 -9.23
C THR A 201 -14.50 16.34 -7.86
N LEU A 202 -15.10 17.03 -6.88
CA LEU A 202 -15.27 16.54 -5.51
C LEU A 202 -16.75 16.45 -5.18
N ASP A 203 -17.21 15.25 -4.89
CA ASP A 203 -18.56 14.99 -4.38
C ASP A 203 -18.50 14.48 -2.94
N VAL A 204 -19.47 14.85 -2.12
CA VAL A 204 -19.64 14.30 -0.78
C VAL A 204 -20.95 13.53 -0.76
N VAL A 205 -20.84 12.24 -0.46
CA VAL A 205 -21.97 11.31 -0.48
C VAL A 205 -22.15 10.62 0.87
N GLU A 206 -23.34 10.11 1.12
CA GLU A 206 -23.59 9.27 2.29
C GLU A 206 -22.78 7.98 2.19
N GLY A 207 -22.04 7.65 3.25
CA GLY A 207 -21.17 6.49 3.24
C GLY A 207 -20.52 6.25 4.61
N MET A 208 -19.81 5.14 4.73
CA MET A 208 -19.11 4.76 5.95
C MET A 208 -17.88 3.91 5.67
N GLN A 209 -16.81 4.14 6.42
CA GLN A 209 -15.64 3.27 6.48
C GLN A 209 -15.56 2.53 7.81
N PHE A 210 -15.09 1.28 7.78
CA PHE A 210 -14.75 0.52 8.98
C PHE A 210 -13.51 -0.37 8.79
N ASP A 211 -12.80 -0.63 9.89
CA ASP A 211 -11.48 -1.24 9.92
C ASP A 211 -11.56 -2.78 9.89
N LYS A 212 -12.15 -3.33 8.83
CA LYS A 212 -12.18 -4.77 8.54
C LYS A 212 -12.11 -4.97 7.03
N GLY A 213 -11.11 -5.71 6.59
CA GLY A 213 -10.92 -6.06 5.19
C GLY A 213 -11.46 -7.44 4.83
N TYR A 214 -11.14 -7.89 3.62
CA TYR A 214 -11.61 -9.16 3.10
C TYR A 214 -11.05 -10.37 3.87
N LEU A 215 -11.86 -11.40 4.03
CA LEU A 215 -11.48 -12.65 4.69
C LEU A 215 -10.53 -13.53 3.86
N SER A 216 -10.44 -13.29 2.56
CA SER A 216 -9.57 -14.04 1.67
C SER A 216 -9.10 -13.19 0.50
N PRO A 217 -7.80 -13.24 0.14
CA PRO A 217 -7.26 -12.55 -1.03
C PRO A 217 -7.91 -12.98 -2.36
N TYR A 218 -8.56 -14.13 -2.40
CA TYR A 218 -9.27 -14.61 -3.60
C TYR A 218 -10.53 -13.80 -3.92
N PHE A 219 -10.99 -12.91 -3.03
CA PHE A 219 -12.08 -11.98 -3.31
C PHE A 219 -11.64 -10.74 -4.10
N VAL A 220 -10.35 -10.47 -4.19
CA VAL A 220 -9.77 -9.32 -4.91
C VAL A 220 -10.27 -9.29 -6.36
N THR A 221 -10.68 -8.11 -6.80
CA THR A 221 -11.11 -7.84 -8.18
C THR A 221 -10.06 -7.05 -8.95
N ASN A 222 -9.30 -6.19 -8.25
CA ASN A 222 -8.21 -5.41 -8.81
C ASN A 222 -6.88 -5.88 -8.21
N ALA A 223 -6.11 -6.62 -8.99
CA ALA A 223 -4.83 -7.16 -8.54
C ALA A 223 -3.73 -6.09 -8.37
N GLU A 224 -3.87 -4.92 -8.99
CA GLU A 224 -2.89 -3.83 -8.86
C GLU A 224 -3.00 -3.15 -7.50
N THR A 225 -4.23 -2.84 -7.05
CA THR A 225 -4.50 -2.22 -5.74
C THR A 225 -4.74 -3.25 -4.63
N MET A 226 -4.86 -4.54 -4.97
CA MET A 226 -5.24 -5.61 -4.03
C MET A 226 -6.59 -5.35 -3.35
N GLU A 227 -7.55 -4.81 -4.08
CA GLU A 227 -8.87 -4.45 -3.59
C GLU A 227 -9.97 -5.29 -4.24
N ALA A 228 -11.05 -5.52 -3.50
CA ALA A 228 -12.30 -6.04 -4.02
C ALA A 228 -13.28 -4.88 -4.21
N VAL A 229 -13.52 -4.50 -5.46
CA VAL A 229 -14.47 -3.43 -5.84
C VAL A 229 -15.77 -4.08 -6.30
N LEU A 230 -16.88 -3.70 -5.67
CA LEU A 230 -18.22 -4.20 -5.95
C LEU A 230 -19.12 -3.02 -6.37
N GLU A 231 -19.61 -3.05 -7.59
CA GLU A 231 -20.51 -2.02 -8.13
C GLU A 231 -21.98 -2.45 -7.95
N ASN A 232 -22.78 -1.61 -7.32
CA ASN A 232 -24.19 -1.86 -7.00
C ASN A 232 -24.43 -3.19 -6.26
N PRO A 233 -23.66 -3.51 -5.19
CA PRO A 233 -23.77 -4.79 -4.51
C PRO A 233 -25.04 -4.88 -3.67
N TYR A 234 -25.49 -6.12 -3.45
CA TYR A 234 -26.29 -6.46 -2.29
C TYR A 234 -25.39 -6.64 -1.06
N ILE A 235 -25.88 -6.28 0.12
CA ILE A 235 -25.13 -6.32 1.36
C ILE A 235 -25.92 -7.11 2.40
N LEU A 236 -25.38 -8.26 2.81
CA LEU A 236 -25.90 -9.03 3.95
C LEU A 236 -25.20 -8.58 5.22
N ILE A 237 -25.98 -8.27 6.25
CA ILE A 237 -25.47 -7.89 7.58
C ILE A 237 -26.02 -8.90 8.58
N HIS A 238 -25.13 -9.77 9.09
CA HIS A 238 -25.50 -10.91 9.94
C HIS A 238 -24.71 -10.90 11.25
N GLU A 239 -25.43 -10.87 12.40
CA GLU A 239 -24.83 -10.73 13.73
C GLU A 239 -23.88 -11.87 14.10
N LYS A 240 -24.20 -13.10 13.67
CA LYS A 240 -23.48 -14.32 14.05
C LYS A 240 -22.46 -14.78 13.02
N LYS A 241 -21.69 -15.79 13.42
CA LYS A 241 -20.80 -16.51 12.53
C LYS A 241 -21.58 -17.34 11.50
N ILE A 242 -21.08 -17.36 10.27
CA ILE A 242 -21.61 -18.19 9.19
C ILE A 242 -20.59 -19.32 8.93
N ASN A 243 -20.89 -20.51 9.43
CA ASN A 243 -20.09 -21.72 9.23
C ASN A 243 -20.86 -22.83 8.52
N ASN A 244 -22.21 -22.82 8.61
CA ASN A 244 -23.08 -23.79 7.99
C ASN A 244 -23.56 -23.28 6.61
N LEU A 245 -23.19 -24.00 5.57
CA LEU A 245 -23.55 -23.66 4.20
C LEU A 245 -25.05 -23.85 3.92
N LYS A 246 -25.72 -24.84 4.59
CA LYS A 246 -27.11 -25.18 4.30
C LYS A 246 -28.06 -24.01 4.53
N ASP A 247 -27.86 -23.28 5.62
CA ASP A 247 -28.71 -22.15 5.99
C ASP A 247 -28.47 -20.94 5.09
N PHE A 248 -27.28 -20.86 4.47
CA PHE A 248 -26.86 -19.75 3.61
C PHE A 248 -27.14 -19.98 2.12
N LEU A 249 -27.24 -21.25 1.69
CA LEU A 249 -27.41 -21.63 0.29
C LEU A 249 -28.63 -21.00 -0.40
N PRO A 250 -29.84 -20.96 0.24
CA PRO A 250 -31.02 -20.37 -0.40
C PRO A 250 -30.84 -18.90 -0.76
N LEU A 251 -30.11 -18.11 0.07
CA LEU A 251 -29.82 -16.72 -0.19
C LEU A 251 -28.81 -16.58 -1.32
N LEU A 252 -27.74 -17.39 -1.33
CA LEU A 252 -26.73 -17.40 -2.39
C LEU A 252 -27.33 -17.69 -3.76
N GLU A 253 -28.29 -18.63 -3.84
CA GLU A 253 -28.98 -18.92 -5.09
C GLU A 253 -29.84 -17.76 -5.60
N LYS A 254 -30.53 -17.05 -4.68
CA LYS A 254 -31.31 -15.86 -5.03
C LYS A 254 -30.41 -14.74 -5.57
N VAL A 255 -29.29 -14.49 -4.90
CA VAL A 255 -28.31 -13.48 -5.31
C VAL A 255 -27.64 -13.86 -6.64
N ALA A 256 -27.26 -15.12 -6.82
CA ALA A 256 -26.70 -15.62 -8.08
C ALA A 256 -27.64 -15.41 -9.27
N LYS A 257 -28.95 -15.63 -9.08
CA LYS A 257 -29.97 -15.38 -10.13
C LYS A 257 -30.10 -13.90 -10.49
N SER A 258 -29.81 -12.99 -9.55
CA SER A 258 -29.88 -11.55 -9.80
C SER A 258 -28.70 -11.02 -10.63
N GLY A 259 -27.56 -11.75 -10.65
CA GLY A 259 -26.32 -11.35 -11.31
C GLY A 259 -25.59 -10.16 -10.68
N ARG A 260 -26.08 -9.63 -9.55
CA ARG A 260 -25.46 -8.50 -8.85
C ARG A 260 -24.34 -8.97 -7.91
N PRO A 261 -23.31 -8.14 -7.70
CA PRO A 261 -22.29 -8.39 -6.69
C PRO A 261 -22.87 -8.52 -5.29
N PHE A 262 -22.17 -9.24 -4.42
CA PHE A 262 -22.64 -9.51 -3.07
C PHE A 262 -21.55 -9.28 -2.02
N LEU A 263 -21.83 -8.44 -1.04
CA LEU A 263 -21.01 -8.27 0.15
C LEU A 263 -21.66 -8.99 1.33
N VAL A 264 -20.87 -9.78 2.05
CA VAL A 264 -21.30 -10.45 3.28
C VAL A 264 -20.54 -9.87 4.46
N ILE A 265 -21.26 -9.24 5.38
CA ILE A 265 -20.72 -8.74 6.65
C ILE A 265 -21.27 -9.62 7.76
N ALA A 266 -20.41 -10.39 8.43
CA ALA A 266 -20.79 -11.27 9.52
C ALA A 266 -19.77 -11.23 10.65
N GLU A 267 -20.11 -11.72 11.85
CA GLU A 267 -19.13 -11.84 12.94
C GLU A 267 -17.86 -12.55 12.47
N ASP A 268 -18.02 -13.67 11.79
CA ASP A 268 -16.98 -14.40 11.09
C ASP A 268 -17.59 -15.31 10.03
N ILE A 269 -16.80 -15.70 9.03
CA ILE A 269 -17.20 -16.70 8.02
C ILE A 269 -16.06 -17.71 7.92
N GLU A 270 -16.35 -18.94 8.30
CA GLU A 270 -15.34 -19.98 8.46
C GLU A 270 -15.74 -21.29 7.75
N GLY A 271 -14.77 -22.19 7.62
CA GLY A 271 -15.00 -23.57 7.20
C GLY A 271 -15.59 -23.71 5.80
N GLU A 272 -16.65 -24.53 5.69
CA GLU A 272 -17.28 -24.87 4.41
C GLU A 272 -17.93 -23.65 3.74
N ALA A 273 -18.49 -22.73 4.53
CA ALA A 273 -19.11 -21.51 4.00
C ALA A 273 -18.07 -20.63 3.27
N LEU A 274 -16.94 -20.31 3.91
CA LEU A 274 -15.89 -19.51 3.30
C LEU A 274 -15.31 -20.18 2.04
N ALA A 275 -15.01 -21.49 2.12
CA ALA A 275 -14.47 -22.25 0.99
C ALA A 275 -15.42 -22.20 -0.21
N THR A 276 -16.73 -22.32 0.02
CA THR A 276 -17.74 -22.26 -1.03
C THR A 276 -17.82 -20.88 -1.66
N LEU A 277 -17.76 -19.80 -0.88
CA LEU A 277 -17.73 -18.43 -1.41
C LEU A 277 -16.52 -18.21 -2.31
N VAL A 278 -15.32 -18.63 -1.85
CA VAL A 278 -14.08 -18.53 -2.63
C VAL A 278 -14.16 -19.33 -3.94
N VAL A 279 -14.65 -20.58 -3.89
CA VAL A 279 -14.79 -21.42 -5.11
C VAL A 279 -15.76 -20.79 -6.11
N ASN A 280 -16.91 -20.28 -5.66
CA ASN A 280 -17.89 -19.64 -6.55
C ASN A 280 -17.34 -18.33 -7.13
N ARG A 281 -16.56 -17.57 -6.38
CA ARG A 281 -15.84 -16.38 -6.86
C ARG A 281 -14.83 -16.75 -7.96
N LEU A 282 -13.98 -17.76 -7.72
CA LEU A 282 -12.96 -18.22 -8.68
C LEU A 282 -13.58 -18.79 -9.97
N ARG A 283 -14.75 -19.42 -9.85
CA ARG A 283 -15.52 -19.92 -11.01
C ARG A 283 -16.28 -18.84 -11.78
N GLY A 284 -16.28 -17.60 -11.28
CA GLY A 284 -17.03 -16.49 -11.87
C GLY A 284 -18.56 -16.62 -11.78
N VAL A 285 -19.06 -17.53 -10.95
CA VAL A 285 -20.51 -17.72 -10.75
C VAL A 285 -21.10 -16.59 -9.91
N LEU A 286 -20.35 -16.12 -8.90
CA LEU A 286 -20.74 -15.05 -8.00
C LEU A 286 -19.61 -14.04 -7.90
N ASN A 287 -19.91 -12.76 -8.08
CA ASN A 287 -19.01 -11.68 -7.68
C ASN A 287 -19.28 -11.36 -6.21
N ILE A 288 -18.49 -11.94 -5.32
CA ILE A 288 -18.73 -11.89 -3.87
C ILE A 288 -17.48 -11.49 -3.12
N CYS A 289 -17.67 -10.74 -2.03
CA CYS A 289 -16.66 -10.48 -1.03
C CYS A 289 -17.25 -10.73 0.37
N ALA A 290 -16.42 -11.22 1.27
CA ALA A 290 -16.79 -11.50 2.65
C ALA A 290 -15.85 -10.78 3.61
N VAL A 291 -16.41 -10.08 4.60
CA VAL A 291 -15.70 -9.28 5.59
C VAL A 291 -16.19 -9.57 7.00
N LYS A 292 -15.32 -9.36 7.99
CA LYS A 292 -15.76 -9.42 9.41
C LYS A 292 -16.51 -8.16 9.80
N ALA A 293 -17.51 -8.33 10.66
CA ALA A 293 -18.22 -7.21 11.24
C ALA A 293 -17.27 -6.36 12.13
N PRO A 294 -17.38 -5.02 12.09
CA PRO A 294 -16.56 -4.14 12.91
C PRO A 294 -16.97 -4.19 14.39
N GLY A 295 -16.00 -4.02 15.30
CA GLY A 295 -16.22 -3.98 16.74
C GLY A 295 -16.40 -5.33 17.40
N PHE A 296 -16.71 -5.32 18.71
CA PHE A 296 -16.89 -6.50 19.54
C PHE A 296 -18.11 -6.31 20.46
N GLY A 297 -18.80 -7.42 20.79
CA GLY A 297 -19.95 -7.40 21.71
C GLY A 297 -21.06 -6.45 21.26
N ASP A 298 -21.63 -5.69 22.20
CA ASP A 298 -22.75 -4.75 21.94
C ASP A 298 -22.38 -3.64 20.95
N ARG A 299 -21.12 -3.25 20.91
CA ARG A 299 -20.63 -2.25 19.93
C ARG A 299 -20.69 -2.79 18.50
N ARG A 300 -20.36 -4.07 18.29
CA ARG A 300 -20.47 -4.70 16.97
C ARG A 300 -21.93 -4.65 16.51
N LYS A 301 -22.88 -5.01 17.38
CA LYS A 301 -24.30 -4.94 17.07
C LYS A 301 -24.74 -3.54 16.67
N ALA A 302 -24.34 -2.54 17.46
CA ALA A 302 -24.65 -1.14 17.19
C ALA A 302 -24.05 -0.62 15.87
N MET A 303 -22.81 -1.02 15.52
CA MET A 303 -22.18 -0.65 14.24
C MET A 303 -22.85 -1.36 13.06
N MET A 304 -23.26 -2.62 13.23
CA MET A 304 -23.98 -3.35 12.18
C MET A 304 -25.36 -2.75 11.93
N GLU A 305 -26.05 -2.26 12.97
CA GLU A 305 -27.29 -1.49 12.82
C GLU A 305 -27.07 -0.18 12.06
N ASP A 306 -25.96 0.52 12.34
CA ASP A 306 -25.61 1.75 11.61
C ASP A 306 -25.38 1.48 10.12
N ILE A 307 -24.67 0.37 9.80
CA ILE A 307 -24.46 -0.07 8.41
C ILE A 307 -25.80 -0.45 7.76
N ALA A 308 -26.70 -1.12 8.49
CA ALA A 308 -28.02 -1.50 7.99
C ALA A 308 -28.87 -0.26 7.66
N ILE A 309 -28.88 0.74 8.52
CA ILE A 309 -29.59 2.01 8.29
C ILE A 309 -28.99 2.74 7.08
N LEU A 310 -27.66 2.82 7.00
CA LEU A 310 -26.96 3.48 5.88
C LEU A 310 -27.28 2.82 4.54
N THR A 311 -27.34 1.49 4.49
CA THR A 311 -27.54 0.72 3.26
C THR A 311 -29.01 0.41 2.95
N GLY A 312 -29.92 0.78 3.85
CA GLY A 312 -31.36 0.52 3.71
C GLY A 312 -31.74 -0.95 3.87
N GLY A 313 -30.84 -1.78 4.45
CA GLY A 313 -31.06 -3.19 4.73
C GLY A 313 -31.49 -3.45 6.18
N LYS A 314 -31.54 -4.72 6.54
CA LYS A 314 -31.80 -5.17 7.91
C LYS A 314 -30.59 -5.87 8.50
N CYS A 315 -30.25 -5.56 9.76
CA CYS A 315 -29.30 -6.36 10.51
C CYS A 315 -30.01 -7.65 10.96
N ILE A 316 -29.54 -8.79 10.46
CA ILE A 316 -30.11 -10.10 10.78
C ILE A 316 -29.56 -10.53 12.14
N THR A 317 -30.41 -10.35 13.17
CA THR A 317 -30.11 -10.68 14.58
C THR A 317 -31.08 -11.71 15.10
N GLU A 318 -30.69 -12.45 16.15
CA GLU A 318 -31.60 -13.38 16.83
C GLU A 318 -32.79 -12.68 17.48
N ASP A 319 -32.60 -11.44 17.94
CA ASP A 319 -33.66 -10.64 18.57
C ASP A 319 -34.84 -10.38 17.61
N LEU A 320 -34.58 -10.36 16.31
CA LEU A 320 -35.62 -10.23 15.28
C LEU A 320 -36.27 -11.57 14.91
N GLY A 321 -35.75 -12.69 15.42
CA GLY A 321 -36.25 -14.03 15.11
C GLY A 321 -36.07 -14.46 13.65
N ILE A 322 -35.30 -13.71 12.86
CA ILE A 322 -35.04 -13.98 11.43
C ILE A 322 -33.88 -14.96 11.31
N LYS A 323 -34.17 -16.16 10.80
CA LYS A 323 -33.13 -17.13 10.45
C LYS A 323 -32.56 -16.84 9.09
N LEU A 324 -31.27 -17.13 8.90
CA LEU A 324 -30.53 -16.89 7.64
C LEU A 324 -31.21 -17.57 6.42
N GLU A 325 -31.81 -18.74 6.61
CA GLU A 325 -32.54 -19.48 5.57
C GLU A 325 -33.78 -18.74 5.02
N ASN A 326 -34.37 -17.84 5.83
CA ASN A 326 -35.58 -17.09 5.50
C ASN A 326 -35.29 -15.66 4.97
N VAL A 327 -34.03 -15.27 4.89
CA VAL A 327 -33.63 -13.93 4.39
C VAL A 327 -33.97 -13.79 2.91
N GLY A 328 -34.66 -12.70 2.58
CA GLY A 328 -34.98 -12.31 1.22
C GLY A 328 -34.00 -11.28 0.64
N ILE A 329 -34.11 -11.02 -0.65
CA ILE A 329 -33.33 -9.93 -1.29
C ILE A 329 -33.78 -8.56 -0.74
N GLU A 330 -35.03 -8.43 -0.34
CA GLU A 330 -35.65 -7.26 0.26
C GLU A 330 -35.09 -6.90 1.65
N ASP A 331 -34.43 -7.84 2.33
CA ASP A 331 -33.80 -7.62 3.62
C ASP A 331 -32.34 -7.18 3.49
N LEU A 332 -31.77 -7.30 2.28
CA LEU A 332 -30.39 -6.95 1.99
C LEU A 332 -30.24 -5.43 1.83
N GLY A 333 -29.15 -4.90 2.40
CA GLY A 333 -28.73 -3.55 2.11
C GLY A 333 -28.21 -3.40 0.68
N GLN A 334 -28.11 -2.16 0.21
CA GLN A 334 -27.57 -1.81 -1.10
C GLN A 334 -26.71 -0.56 -0.98
N ALA A 335 -25.72 -0.45 -1.86
CA ALA A 335 -24.91 0.74 -2.03
C ALA A 335 -24.56 0.89 -3.52
N LYS A 336 -24.16 2.07 -3.94
CA LYS A 336 -23.69 2.29 -5.31
C LYS A 336 -22.35 1.58 -5.53
N ARG A 337 -21.45 1.65 -4.54
CA ARG A 337 -20.14 1.03 -4.60
C ARG A 337 -19.65 0.60 -3.23
N VAL A 338 -18.92 -0.51 -3.18
CA VAL A 338 -18.18 -0.93 -1.99
C VAL A 338 -16.75 -1.28 -2.41
N VAL A 339 -15.78 -0.73 -1.66
CA VAL A 339 -14.36 -1.03 -1.84
C VAL A 339 -13.86 -1.73 -0.58
N VAL A 340 -13.28 -2.91 -0.74
CA VAL A 340 -12.73 -3.70 0.36
C VAL A 340 -11.25 -3.92 0.12
N SER A 341 -10.42 -3.37 0.98
CA SER A 341 -8.99 -3.62 1.03
C SER A 341 -8.66 -4.79 1.96
N LYS A 342 -7.38 -5.01 2.22
CA LYS A 342 -6.93 -6.03 3.18
C LYS A 342 -7.40 -5.72 4.61
N ASP A 343 -7.47 -4.46 4.99
CA ASP A 343 -7.67 -4.02 6.37
C ASP A 343 -8.93 -3.19 6.57
N GLU A 344 -9.55 -2.68 5.50
CA GLU A 344 -10.65 -1.72 5.54
C GLU A 344 -11.76 -2.06 4.56
N THR A 345 -12.97 -1.61 4.88
CA THR A 345 -14.14 -1.63 3.98
C THR A 345 -14.77 -0.24 3.93
N VAL A 346 -14.95 0.28 2.73
CA VAL A 346 -15.60 1.58 2.45
C VAL A 346 -16.89 1.33 1.69
N ILE A 347 -18.01 1.80 2.25
CA ILE A 347 -19.33 1.79 1.61
C ILE A 347 -19.59 3.21 1.10
N VAL A 348 -19.77 3.36 -0.19
CA VAL A 348 -20.00 4.64 -0.86
C VAL A 348 -21.43 4.70 -1.36
N GLU A 349 -22.14 5.78 -1.01
CA GLU A 349 -23.52 6.05 -1.44
C GLU A 349 -24.47 4.88 -1.12
N GLY A 350 -24.71 4.68 0.21
CA GLY A 350 -25.69 3.72 0.71
C GLY A 350 -27.12 4.10 0.29
N SER A 351 -27.96 3.09 0.06
CA SER A 351 -29.36 3.29 -0.36
C SER A 351 -30.34 3.51 0.81
N GLY A 352 -29.81 3.80 2.02
CA GLY A 352 -30.62 4.18 3.17
C GLY A 352 -31.37 5.50 2.99
N LYS A 353 -32.43 5.71 3.75
CA LYS A 353 -33.14 6.98 3.73
C LYS A 353 -32.40 8.00 4.59
N SER A 354 -32.11 9.18 4.06
CA SER A 354 -31.44 10.28 4.79
C SER A 354 -32.15 10.62 6.10
N SER A 355 -33.50 10.54 6.14
CA SER A 355 -34.29 10.73 7.37
C SER A 355 -33.94 9.74 8.49
N ASP A 356 -33.68 8.49 8.13
CA ASP A 356 -33.38 7.42 9.10
C ASP A 356 -31.92 7.55 9.59
N ILE A 357 -31.01 7.95 8.70
CA ILE A 357 -29.63 8.27 9.02
C ILE A 357 -29.56 9.46 9.98
N GLU A 358 -30.28 10.58 9.70
CA GLU A 358 -30.35 11.75 10.59
C GLU A 358 -30.95 11.41 11.95
N ALA A 359 -32.00 10.58 11.98
CA ALA A 359 -32.60 10.11 13.22
C ALA A 359 -31.59 9.31 14.05
N ARG A 360 -30.79 8.43 13.40
CA ARG A 360 -29.73 7.66 14.06
C ARG A 360 -28.61 8.56 14.58
N ILE A 361 -28.15 9.51 13.80
CA ILE A 361 -27.17 10.54 14.21
C ILE A 361 -27.68 11.28 15.46
N SER A 362 -28.93 11.69 15.46
CA SER A 362 -29.55 12.38 16.61
C SER A 362 -29.66 11.49 17.85
N GLN A 363 -29.86 10.17 17.66
CA GLN A 363 -29.86 9.19 18.74
C GLN A 363 -28.46 9.05 19.36
N ILE A 364 -27.41 8.90 18.54
CA ILE A 364 -26.02 8.81 19.00
C ILE A 364 -25.61 10.08 19.74
N ARG A 365 -25.98 11.28 19.23
CA ARG A 365 -25.69 12.56 19.90
C ARG A 365 -26.34 12.64 21.28
N ARG A 366 -27.53 12.06 21.48
CA ARG A 366 -28.17 11.95 22.80
C ARG A 366 -27.38 11.01 23.72
N GLN A 367 -27.00 9.82 23.23
CA GLN A 367 -26.20 8.86 23.99
C GLN A 367 -24.86 9.46 24.45
N ILE A 368 -24.20 10.28 23.62
CA ILE A 368 -22.98 11.00 23.99
C ILE A 368 -23.20 11.96 25.16
N LYS A 369 -24.36 12.62 25.22
CA LYS A 369 -24.71 13.52 26.32
C LYS A 369 -25.07 12.80 27.61
N ASP A 370 -25.70 11.63 27.49
CA ASP A 370 -26.23 10.88 28.62
C ASP A 370 -25.18 9.96 29.27
N THR A 371 -24.10 9.61 28.53
CA THR A 371 -23.07 8.71 29.05
C THR A 371 -22.16 9.41 30.08
N THR A 372 -21.89 8.71 31.18
CA THR A 372 -20.97 9.15 32.23
C THR A 372 -19.55 8.60 32.07
N SER A 373 -19.36 7.62 31.18
CA SER A 373 -18.08 6.99 30.87
C SER A 373 -17.34 7.78 29.79
N ASP A 374 -16.15 8.27 30.08
CA ASP A 374 -15.32 8.98 29.10
C ASP A 374 -14.91 8.09 27.93
N TYR A 375 -14.63 6.80 28.20
CA TYR A 375 -14.33 5.82 27.17
C TYR A 375 -15.52 5.54 26.22
N ASP A 376 -16.75 5.39 26.78
CA ASP A 376 -17.93 5.20 25.95
C ASP A 376 -18.27 6.47 25.17
N ARG A 377 -18.04 7.64 25.76
CA ARG A 377 -18.20 8.93 25.08
C ARG A 377 -17.28 9.02 23.86
N GLU A 378 -15.99 8.69 24.02
CA GLU A 378 -15.02 8.67 22.92
C GLU A 378 -15.46 7.72 21.79
N LYS A 379 -15.88 6.50 22.14
CA LYS A 379 -16.33 5.51 21.15
C LYS A 379 -17.65 5.86 20.46
N LEU A 380 -18.55 6.54 21.14
CA LEU A 380 -19.76 7.11 20.54
C LEU A 380 -19.45 8.29 19.62
N GLN A 381 -18.45 9.12 19.96
CA GLN A 381 -17.99 10.20 19.08
C GLN A 381 -17.34 9.67 17.82
N GLU A 382 -16.47 8.64 17.92
CA GLU A 382 -15.89 7.96 16.76
C GLU A 382 -16.98 7.40 15.84
N ARG A 383 -17.99 6.73 16.40
CA ARG A 383 -19.11 6.18 15.63
C ARG A 383 -19.96 7.28 14.98
N LEU A 384 -20.18 8.39 15.70
CA LEU A 384 -20.86 9.57 15.15
C LEU A 384 -20.09 10.17 13.97
N ALA A 385 -18.78 10.32 14.10
CA ALA A 385 -17.93 10.84 13.03
C ALA A 385 -18.00 9.98 11.77
N LYS A 386 -17.93 8.66 11.92
CA LYS A 386 -18.03 7.70 10.79
C LYS A 386 -19.38 7.75 10.08
N LEU A 387 -20.48 7.97 10.79
CA LEU A 387 -21.83 8.01 10.20
C LEU A 387 -22.21 9.40 9.66
N ALA A 388 -21.82 10.48 10.36
CA ALA A 388 -22.19 11.84 10.03
C ALA A 388 -21.26 12.51 9.01
N GLY A 389 -20.00 12.06 8.93
CA GLY A 389 -18.99 12.63 8.03
C GLY A 389 -19.22 12.29 6.55
N GLY A 390 -19.90 11.19 6.27
CA GLY A 390 -20.05 10.70 4.91
C GLY A 390 -18.72 10.24 4.29
N VAL A 391 -18.70 10.15 2.96
CA VAL A 391 -17.51 9.84 2.16
C VAL A 391 -17.32 10.94 1.12
N ALA A 392 -16.15 11.57 1.10
CA ALA A 392 -15.75 12.44 0.01
C ALA A 392 -15.21 11.58 -1.14
N VAL A 393 -15.72 11.78 -2.34
CA VAL A 393 -15.30 11.07 -3.55
C VAL A 393 -14.63 12.07 -4.49
N ILE A 394 -13.35 11.90 -4.74
CA ILE A 394 -12.60 12.69 -5.72
C ILE A 394 -12.64 11.94 -7.05
N HIS A 395 -13.38 12.47 -8.01
CA HIS A 395 -13.43 11.94 -9.37
C HIS A 395 -12.33 12.57 -10.21
N VAL A 396 -11.31 11.79 -10.53
CA VAL A 396 -10.14 12.25 -11.29
C VAL A 396 -10.43 12.21 -12.78
N GLY A 397 -10.37 13.35 -13.44
CA GLY A 397 -10.55 13.48 -14.89
C GLY A 397 -9.22 13.73 -15.63
N ALA A 398 -9.11 13.17 -16.84
CA ALA A 398 -7.99 13.41 -17.75
C ALA A 398 -8.42 13.17 -19.21
N ALA A 399 -7.57 13.62 -20.15
CA ALA A 399 -7.85 13.47 -21.58
C ALA A 399 -7.58 12.04 -22.10
N THR A 400 -6.68 11.30 -21.46
CA THR A 400 -6.31 9.92 -21.84
C THR A 400 -6.34 8.99 -20.63
N GLU A 401 -6.57 7.70 -20.88
CA GLU A 401 -6.57 6.68 -19.83
C GLU A 401 -5.22 6.59 -19.09
N THR A 402 -4.11 6.72 -19.81
CA THR A 402 -2.77 6.71 -19.22
C THR A 402 -2.54 7.91 -18.29
N GLU A 403 -2.97 9.09 -18.70
CA GLU A 403 -2.90 10.31 -17.89
C GLU A 403 -3.82 10.22 -16.66
N MET A 404 -5.02 9.66 -16.84
CA MET A 404 -5.97 9.47 -15.75
C MET A 404 -5.42 8.55 -14.66
N LYS A 405 -4.80 7.43 -15.05
CA LYS A 405 -4.16 6.49 -14.10
C LYS A 405 -3.00 7.14 -13.36
N GLU A 406 -2.17 7.93 -14.06
CA GLU A 406 -1.07 8.67 -13.43
C GLU A 406 -1.60 9.74 -12.45
N LYS A 407 -2.59 10.54 -12.89
CA LYS A 407 -3.20 11.58 -12.04
C LYS A 407 -3.90 10.98 -10.83
N LYS A 408 -4.59 9.84 -11.00
CA LYS A 408 -5.22 9.10 -9.89
C LYS A 408 -4.18 8.64 -8.88
N ALA A 409 -3.11 7.96 -9.31
CA ALA A 409 -2.05 7.52 -8.41
C ALA A 409 -1.45 8.70 -7.62
N ARG A 410 -1.25 9.84 -8.27
CA ARG A 410 -0.74 11.06 -7.64
C ARG A 410 -1.71 11.65 -6.60
N VAL A 411 -3.01 11.59 -6.85
CA VAL A 411 -4.04 12.00 -5.88
C VAL A 411 -4.07 11.05 -4.69
N ASP A 412 -3.97 9.74 -4.92
CA ASP A 412 -3.90 8.73 -3.86
C ASP A 412 -2.68 8.92 -2.97
N ASP A 413 -1.48 9.13 -3.55
CA ASP A 413 -0.24 9.41 -2.81
C ASP A 413 -0.38 10.69 -1.96
N ALA A 414 -0.92 11.76 -2.55
CA ALA A 414 -1.13 13.03 -1.86
C ALA A 414 -2.14 12.90 -0.71
N LEU A 415 -3.17 12.09 -0.87
CA LEU A 415 -4.15 11.81 0.18
C LEU A 415 -3.51 11.07 1.36
N HIS A 416 -2.73 10.02 1.08
CA HIS A 416 -2.03 9.26 2.10
C HIS A 416 -1.01 10.11 2.87
N ALA A 417 -0.20 10.91 2.16
CA ALA A 417 0.75 11.84 2.77
C ALA A 417 0.04 12.88 3.66
N THR A 418 -1.11 13.37 3.21
CA THR A 418 -1.90 14.35 3.97
C THR A 418 -2.47 13.73 5.26
N ARG A 419 -3.01 12.51 5.20
CA ARG A 419 -3.43 11.76 6.40
C ARG A 419 -2.27 11.55 7.36
N ALA A 420 -1.12 11.11 6.85
CA ALA A 420 0.09 10.93 7.67
C ALA A 420 0.55 12.23 8.34
N ALA A 421 0.39 13.38 7.67
CA ALA A 421 0.70 14.69 8.23
C ALA A 421 -0.29 15.13 9.32
N VAL A 422 -1.56 14.86 9.16
CA VAL A 422 -2.59 15.14 10.18
C VAL A 422 -2.38 14.28 11.44
N GLU A 423 -1.94 13.01 11.27
CA GLU A 423 -1.70 12.08 12.38
C GLU A 423 -0.47 12.46 13.22
N GLU A 424 0.67 12.76 12.61
CA GLU A 424 1.95 12.92 13.32
C GLU A 424 2.62 14.29 13.09
N GLY A 425 1.95 15.21 12.39
CA GLY A 425 2.50 16.52 12.07
C GLY A 425 3.46 16.52 10.89
N ILE A 426 4.08 17.68 10.67
CA ILE A 426 4.98 17.97 9.56
C ILE A 426 6.35 18.42 10.03
N VAL A 427 7.36 18.15 9.21
CA VAL A 427 8.74 18.59 9.37
C VAL A 427 9.21 19.35 8.12
N PRO A 428 10.32 20.13 8.17
CA PRO A 428 10.91 20.72 6.98
C PRO A 428 11.25 19.62 5.94
N GLY A 429 10.73 19.78 4.73
CA GLY A 429 10.83 18.78 3.67
C GLY A 429 12.18 18.69 2.99
N GLY A 430 12.21 17.95 1.88
CA GLY A 430 13.40 17.84 1.04
C GLY A 430 14.59 17.13 1.71
N GLY A 431 14.36 16.29 2.70
CA GLY A 431 15.41 15.59 3.46
C GLY A 431 16.13 16.45 4.50
N VAL A 432 15.74 17.72 4.67
CA VAL A 432 16.38 18.66 5.62
C VAL A 432 16.13 18.22 7.07
N ALA A 433 14.92 17.73 7.40
CA ALA A 433 14.60 17.23 8.73
C ALA A 433 15.55 16.11 9.18
N LEU A 434 15.88 15.17 8.28
CA LEU A 434 16.84 14.10 8.56
C LEU A 434 18.24 14.63 8.92
N ILE A 435 18.70 15.67 8.19
CA ILE A 435 19.99 16.32 8.46
C ILE A 435 19.96 17.06 9.81
N ARG A 436 18.83 17.70 10.17
CA ARG A 436 18.68 18.37 11.47
C ARG A 436 18.68 17.36 12.61
N ALA A 437 18.04 16.20 12.42
CA ALA A 437 18.00 15.13 13.40
C ALA A 437 19.34 14.38 13.55
N GLN A 438 20.29 14.53 12.63
CA GLN A 438 21.64 13.95 12.74
C GLN A 438 22.32 14.21 14.08
N LYS A 439 22.11 15.40 14.66
CA LYS A 439 22.69 15.81 15.95
C LYS A 439 22.32 14.88 17.12
N ALA A 440 21.18 14.20 17.04
CA ALA A 440 20.77 13.24 18.05
C ALA A 440 21.73 12.03 18.11
N ILE A 441 22.31 11.64 16.98
CA ILE A 441 23.30 10.55 16.91
C ILE A 441 24.57 10.90 17.67
N ASP A 442 25.02 12.16 17.63
CA ASP A 442 26.23 12.64 18.32
C ASP A 442 26.09 12.54 19.86
N THR A 443 24.86 12.50 20.38
CA THR A 443 24.59 12.37 21.82
C THR A 443 24.65 10.92 22.32
N LEU A 444 24.67 9.94 21.42
CA LEU A 444 24.73 8.52 21.75
C LEU A 444 26.14 8.15 22.25
N LYS A 445 26.20 7.58 23.44
CA LYS A 445 27.44 7.05 24.02
C LYS A 445 27.60 5.58 23.61
N LEU A 446 28.06 5.37 22.38
CA LEU A 446 28.31 4.04 21.82
C LEU A 446 29.82 3.83 21.66
N GLU A 447 30.25 2.57 21.73
CA GLU A 447 31.66 2.19 21.63
C GLU A 447 31.86 1.12 20.55
N GLY A 448 33.10 1.05 19.99
CA GLY A 448 33.49 0.04 19.02
C GLY A 448 32.62 0.00 17.78
N ASP A 449 32.23 -1.19 17.34
CA ASP A 449 31.44 -1.37 16.12
C ASP A 449 30.00 -0.85 16.23
N GLU A 450 29.43 -0.72 17.43
CA GLU A 450 28.13 -0.05 17.60
C GLU A 450 28.24 1.45 17.27
N ALA A 451 29.31 2.11 17.67
CA ALA A 451 29.58 3.50 17.29
C ALA A 451 29.78 3.64 15.77
N THR A 452 30.46 2.68 15.15
CA THR A 452 30.60 2.62 13.68
C THR A 452 29.24 2.45 13.00
N GLY A 453 28.35 1.61 13.55
CA GLY A 453 26.99 1.45 13.07
C GLY A 453 26.17 2.76 13.12
N ALA A 454 26.33 3.53 14.19
CA ALA A 454 25.70 4.85 14.30
C ALA A 454 26.25 5.86 13.26
N GLN A 455 27.56 5.83 12.99
CA GLN A 455 28.17 6.66 11.96
C GLN A 455 27.71 6.30 10.54
N ILE A 456 27.34 5.05 10.28
CA ILE A 456 26.72 4.64 9.02
C ILE A 456 25.40 5.38 8.83
N VAL A 457 24.51 5.38 9.84
CA VAL A 457 23.24 6.11 9.79
C VAL A 457 23.47 7.61 9.66
N TYR A 458 24.42 8.15 10.42
CA TYR A 458 24.81 9.57 10.34
C TYR A 458 25.08 10.02 8.92
N ARG A 459 25.80 9.20 8.14
CA ARG A 459 26.08 9.48 6.72
C ARG A 459 24.90 9.21 5.82
N ALA A 460 24.15 8.15 6.10
CA ALA A 460 23.04 7.71 5.25
C ALA A 460 21.88 8.70 5.21
N VAL A 461 21.58 9.38 6.32
CA VAL A 461 20.49 10.38 6.38
C VAL A 461 20.73 11.63 5.52
N GLU A 462 21.95 11.82 5.01
CA GLU A 462 22.26 12.85 4.01
C GLU A 462 21.84 12.45 2.59
N ALA A 463 21.70 11.15 2.34
CA ALA A 463 21.51 10.63 0.98
C ALA A 463 20.24 11.16 0.29
N PRO A 464 19.06 11.32 0.95
CA PRO A 464 17.88 11.88 0.32
C PRO A 464 18.10 13.30 -0.24
N LEU A 465 18.59 14.24 0.57
CA LEU A 465 18.88 15.61 0.10
C LEU A 465 19.95 15.60 -1.01
N ARG A 466 20.98 14.79 -0.85
CA ARG A 466 22.04 14.64 -1.85
C ARG A 466 21.47 14.16 -3.19
N GLN A 467 20.57 13.17 -3.16
CA GLN A 467 19.93 12.64 -4.36
C GLN A 467 18.98 13.66 -5.02
N LEU A 468 18.20 14.39 -4.22
CA LEU A 468 17.36 15.48 -4.72
C LEU A 468 18.16 16.52 -5.49
N ALA A 469 19.27 16.96 -4.92
CA ALA A 469 20.18 17.92 -5.56
C ALA A 469 20.81 17.35 -6.84
N CYS A 470 21.25 16.10 -6.82
CA CYS A 470 21.80 15.42 -8.01
C CYS A 470 20.77 15.32 -9.14
N ASN A 471 19.50 15.00 -8.84
CA ASN A 471 18.42 14.94 -9.82
C ASN A 471 18.17 16.31 -10.49
N ALA A 472 18.40 17.40 -9.75
CA ALA A 472 18.32 18.78 -10.25
C ALA A 472 19.62 19.25 -10.96
N GLY A 473 20.62 18.37 -11.13
CA GLY A 473 21.89 18.70 -11.76
C GLY A 473 22.82 19.55 -10.89
N ARG A 474 22.64 19.54 -9.57
CA ARG A 474 23.46 20.26 -8.60
C ARG A 474 24.40 19.32 -7.85
N GLU A 475 25.51 19.87 -7.33
CA GLU A 475 26.46 19.11 -6.51
C GLU A 475 25.88 18.85 -5.10
N GLY A 476 25.41 17.62 -4.87
CA GLY A 476 24.69 17.25 -3.64
C GLY A 476 25.54 17.38 -2.38
N ALA A 477 26.86 17.12 -2.45
CA ALA A 477 27.74 17.24 -1.29
C ALA A 477 27.85 18.68 -0.79
N LEU A 478 27.94 19.64 -1.72
CA LEU A 478 28.02 21.07 -1.39
C LEU A 478 26.72 21.57 -0.77
N ILE A 479 25.58 21.14 -1.30
CA ILE A 479 24.26 21.51 -0.77
C ILE A 479 24.07 20.98 0.65
N VAL A 480 24.40 19.72 0.91
CA VAL A 480 24.35 19.13 2.24
C VAL A 480 25.25 19.90 3.22
N ALA A 481 26.49 20.24 2.82
CA ALA A 481 27.41 21.01 3.67
C ALA A 481 26.85 22.39 4.01
N ASN A 482 26.25 23.10 3.04
CA ASN A 482 25.62 24.40 3.26
C ASN A 482 24.41 24.29 4.22
N VAL A 483 23.54 23.33 4.01
CA VAL A 483 22.36 23.10 4.89
C VAL A 483 22.81 22.79 6.32
N LYS A 484 23.83 21.96 6.53
CA LYS A 484 24.39 21.70 7.88
C LYS A 484 24.89 22.96 8.57
N GLY A 485 25.45 23.91 7.83
CA GLY A 485 25.96 25.18 8.36
C GLY A 485 24.88 26.18 8.77
N MET A 486 23.62 26.01 8.38
CA MET A 486 22.53 26.91 8.71
C MET A 486 22.07 26.77 10.15
N LYS A 487 21.77 27.89 10.81
CA LYS A 487 21.37 27.93 12.23
C LYS A 487 19.89 27.63 12.45
N ASN A 488 19.04 28.10 11.54
CA ASN A 488 17.60 27.88 11.63
C ASN A 488 17.25 26.46 11.19
N THR A 489 16.50 25.74 11.97
CA THR A 489 16.10 24.35 11.71
C THR A 489 15.16 24.22 10.52
N ALA A 490 14.38 25.24 10.21
CA ALA A 490 13.45 25.27 9.09
C ALA A 490 14.12 25.68 7.75
N GLU A 491 15.30 26.31 7.79
CA GLU A 491 16.01 26.68 6.58
C GLU A 491 16.63 25.47 5.88
N GLY A 492 16.51 25.44 4.56
CA GLY A 492 17.05 24.39 3.73
C GLY A 492 17.13 24.79 2.26
N TYR A 493 17.51 23.85 1.42
CA TYR A 493 17.60 24.07 -0.02
C TYR A 493 16.29 23.62 -0.69
N ASN A 494 15.60 24.57 -1.32
CA ASN A 494 14.43 24.30 -2.15
C ASN A 494 14.86 23.97 -3.57
N VAL A 495 14.76 22.70 -3.94
CA VAL A 495 15.17 22.19 -5.25
C VAL A 495 14.33 22.76 -6.39
N ALA A 496 13.04 23.09 -6.14
CA ALA A 496 12.14 23.63 -7.16
C ALA A 496 12.50 25.08 -7.56
N THR A 497 12.94 25.90 -6.57
CA THR A 497 13.27 27.31 -6.78
C THR A 497 14.77 27.57 -6.94
N ASP A 498 15.62 26.55 -6.68
CA ASP A 498 17.09 26.65 -6.65
C ASP A 498 17.59 27.69 -5.62
N LYS A 499 16.94 27.75 -4.44
CA LYS A 499 17.25 28.74 -3.40
C LYS A 499 17.34 28.11 -2.01
N TYR A 500 18.08 28.79 -1.12
CA TYR A 500 18.07 28.52 0.30
C TYR A 500 17.05 29.43 0.95
N GLU A 501 16.04 28.84 1.60
CA GLU A 501 14.93 29.56 2.21
C GLU A 501 14.31 28.79 3.37
N ASP A 502 13.39 29.43 4.11
CA ASP A 502 12.60 28.74 5.11
C ASP A 502 11.58 27.81 4.43
N LEU A 503 11.80 26.50 4.55
CA LEU A 503 11.04 25.48 3.85
C LEU A 503 9.61 25.36 4.38
N LEU A 504 9.39 25.58 5.68
CA LEU A 504 8.04 25.55 6.24
C LEU A 504 7.19 26.72 5.69
N SER A 505 7.80 27.91 5.62
CA SER A 505 7.14 29.10 5.05
C SER A 505 6.93 28.97 3.55
N ALA A 506 7.86 28.34 2.83
CA ALA A 506 7.78 28.08 1.41
C ALA A 506 6.82 26.94 1.04
N GLY A 507 6.28 26.21 2.05
CA GLY A 507 5.39 25.08 1.85
C GLY A 507 6.08 23.78 1.48
N VAL A 508 7.42 23.71 1.56
CA VAL A 508 8.19 22.47 1.34
C VAL A 508 8.23 21.67 2.63
N VAL A 509 7.28 20.79 2.80
CA VAL A 509 7.05 20.04 4.04
C VAL A 509 6.95 18.55 3.75
N ASP A 510 7.43 17.72 4.69
CA ASP A 510 7.28 16.27 4.65
C ASP A 510 6.47 15.82 5.89
N PRO A 511 5.57 14.84 5.78
CA PRO A 511 4.92 14.26 6.94
C PRO A 511 5.94 13.54 7.84
N THR A 512 5.86 13.77 9.14
CA THR A 512 6.76 13.15 10.11
C THR A 512 6.67 11.63 10.07
N LYS A 513 5.47 11.08 9.96
CA LYS A 513 5.20 9.65 9.84
C LYS A 513 5.91 9.03 8.63
N VAL A 514 5.87 9.70 7.47
CA VAL A 514 6.54 9.27 6.24
C VAL A 514 8.05 9.21 6.45
N THR A 515 8.64 10.30 6.92
CA THR A 515 10.09 10.42 7.08
C THR A 515 10.65 9.41 8.09
N ARG A 516 9.97 9.22 9.25
CA ARG A 516 10.42 8.25 10.26
C ARG A 516 10.25 6.81 9.79
N SER A 517 9.12 6.47 9.15
CA SER A 517 8.84 5.11 8.66
C SER A 517 9.84 4.71 7.58
N ALA A 518 10.18 5.63 6.67
CA ALA A 518 11.20 5.42 5.67
C ALA A 518 12.56 5.05 6.29
N LEU A 519 12.99 5.78 7.32
CA LEU A 519 14.26 5.50 8.01
C LEU A 519 14.21 4.17 8.79
N GLN A 520 13.14 3.90 9.53
CA GLN A 520 12.98 2.67 10.32
C GLN A 520 13.00 1.43 9.43
N ASN A 521 12.22 1.43 8.34
CA ASN A 521 12.17 0.30 7.41
C ASN A 521 13.51 0.09 6.69
N ALA A 522 14.16 1.18 6.27
CA ALA A 522 15.48 1.14 5.66
C ALA A 522 16.55 0.57 6.62
N ALA A 523 16.59 1.03 7.86
CA ALA A 523 17.53 0.54 8.87
C ALA A 523 17.32 -0.94 9.20
N SER A 524 16.05 -1.36 9.33
CA SER A 524 15.69 -2.75 9.61
C SER A 524 16.19 -3.71 8.52
N ILE A 525 15.84 -3.46 7.27
CA ILE A 525 16.20 -4.35 6.16
C ILE A 525 17.71 -4.27 5.84
N ALA A 526 18.31 -3.08 5.85
CA ALA A 526 19.75 -2.95 5.65
C ALA A 526 20.54 -3.66 6.76
N GLY A 527 20.06 -3.60 8.01
CA GLY A 527 20.64 -4.34 9.14
C GLY A 527 20.57 -5.86 8.95
N LEU A 528 19.46 -6.39 8.44
CA LEU A 528 19.32 -7.81 8.11
C LEU A 528 20.27 -8.23 6.96
N LEU A 529 20.35 -7.41 5.92
CA LEU A 529 21.27 -7.64 4.79
C LEU A 529 22.74 -7.69 5.24
N LEU A 530 23.14 -6.82 6.17
CA LEU A 530 24.52 -6.78 6.68
C LEU A 530 24.89 -8.03 7.50
N THR A 531 23.93 -8.64 8.19
CA THR A 531 24.14 -9.85 8.99
C THR A 531 24.00 -11.13 8.16
N THR A 532 23.73 -11.04 6.86
CA THR A 532 23.60 -12.20 5.98
C THR A 532 24.97 -12.81 5.67
N GLU A 533 25.11 -14.11 5.91
CA GLU A 533 26.32 -14.89 5.67
C GLU A 533 26.18 -15.81 4.45
N CYS A 534 24.96 -16.30 4.22
CA CYS A 534 24.68 -17.29 3.18
C CYS A 534 23.39 -16.89 2.44
N VAL A 535 23.40 -17.04 1.13
CA VAL A 535 22.24 -16.85 0.27
C VAL A 535 21.97 -18.12 -0.52
N ILE A 536 20.71 -18.58 -0.50
CA ILE A 536 20.27 -19.83 -1.10
C ILE A 536 19.22 -19.55 -2.18
N ALA A 537 19.52 -19.87 -3.42
CA ALA A 537 18.62 -19.66 -4.57
C ALA A 537 18.29 -20.99 -5.28
N ASP A 538 17.18 -21.00 -6.00
CA ASP A 538 16.89 -22.09 -6.92
C ASP A 538 17.84 -22.04 -8.11
N LYS A 539 18.30 -23.22 -8.55
CA LYS A 539 19.12 -23.31 -9.76
C LYS A 539 18.23 -23.06 -10.96
N PRO A 540 18.53 -22.05 -11.81
CA PRO A 540 17.73 -21.80 -12.99
C PRO A 540 17.68 -23.04 -13.90
N GLU A 541 16.49 -23.43 -14.33
CA GLU A 541 16.34 -24.49 -15.32
C GLU A 541 17.02 -24.04 -16.62
N LYS A 542 17.99 -24.83 -17.10
CA LYS A 542 18.47 -24.65 -18.46
C LYS A 542 17.30 -24.91 -19.40
N LYS A 543 16.76 -23.87 -20.02
CA LYS A 543 15.84 -24.04 -21.16
C LYS A 543 16.59 -24.90 -22.18
N SER A 544 16.31 -26.19 -22.22
CA SER A 544 16.76 -27.06 -23.30
C SER A 544 16.09 -26.53 -24.54
N CYS A 545 16.82 -25.84 -25.40
CA CYS A 545 16.41 -25.60 -26.77
C CYS A 545 16.21 -26.99 -27.41
N SER A 546 14.98 -27.45 -27.47
CA SER A 546 14.59 -28.56 -28.31
C SER A 546 14.70 -28.09 -29.78
N CYS A 547 15.92 -28.02 -30.25
CA CYS A 547 16.17 -28.04 -31.69
C CYS A 547 15.76 -29.44 -32.15
N GLY A 548 14.56 -29.55 -32.74
CA GLY A 548 14.10 -30.72 -33.42
C GLY A 548 15.09 -31.08 -34.52
N SER A 549 15.92 -32.08 -34.27
CA SER A 549 16.63 -32.79 -35.32
C SER A 549 15.58 -33.56 -36.13
N GLY A 550 15.08 -32.92 -37.17
CA GLY A 550 14.39 -33.59 -38.24
C GLY A 550 15.38 -34.48 -38.99
N ALA A 551 15.48 -35.73 -38.59
CA ALA A 551 16.09 -36.76 -39.41
C ALA A 551 15.15 -37.03 -40.56
N SER A 552 15.54 -36.57 -41.74
CA SER A 552 15.03 -37.02 -43.03
C SER A 552 15.31 -38.51 -43.19
N ASP A 553 14.29 -39.32 -43.23
CA ASP A 553 14.38 -40.65 -43.80
C ASP A 553 13.67 -40.66 -45.16
N MET A 554 14.48 -40.80 -46.19
CA MET A 554 14.07 -41.03 -47.58
C MET A 554 13.75 -42.51 -47.76
N GLY A 555 12.59 -42.78 -48.26
CA GLY A 555 12.25 -44.14 -48.65
C GLY A 555 10.94 -44.25 -49.44
N GLY A 556 11.01 -44.10 -50.73
CA GLY A 556 10.58 -45.09 -51.69
C GLY A 556 9.16 -45.03 -52.24
N MET A 557 9.10 -44.54 -53.44
CA MET A 557 8.40 -45.19 -54.63
C MET A 557 6.88 -45.46 -54.61
N GLY A 558 6.24 -44.86 -55.57
CA GLY A 558 5.31 -45.66 -56.44
C GLY A 558 3.93 -45.06 -56.70
N GLY A 559 3.70 -44.62 -57.93
CA GLY A 559 2.49 -45.00 -58.69
C GLY A 559 1.41 -43.91 -58.84
N MET A 560 1.49 -43.21 -59.97
CA MET A 560 0.55 -43.18 -61.07
C MET A 560 -0.98 -42.99 -60.88
N GLY A 561 -1.48 -42.01 -61.64
CA GLY A 561 -2.86 -42.00 -62.23
C GLY A 561 -3.75 -40.97 -61.59
N GLY A 562 -4.15 -39.95 -62.25
CA GLY A 562 -4.89 -39.83 -63.43
C GLY A 562 -6.06 -38.85 -63.22
N MET A 563 -6.08 -37.85 -64.07
CA MET A 563 -7.25 -37.24 -64.73
C MET A 563 -8.49 -36.79 -63.94
N GLY A 564 -8.85 -35.50 -64.17
CA GLY A 564 -10.20 -35.17 -64.59
C GLY A 564 -10.84 -33.98 -63.92
N MET A 565 -10.81 -32.88 -64.62
CA MET A 565 -11.91 -31.97 -64.97
C MET A 565 -13.12 -31.87 -63.96
N MET A 566 -13.44 -30.79 -63.44
CA MET A 566 -14.23 -29.63 -63.89
C MET A 566 -14.14 -28.53 -62.87
#